data_b1bcde1897777f71fa638bc120d245ac
#
_entry.id   b1bcde1897777f71fa638bc120d245ac
#
_cell.length_a   1.000
_cell.length_b   1.000
_cell.length_c   1.000
_cell.angle_alpha   90.00
_cell.angle_beta   90.00
_cell.angle_gamma   90.00
#
_symmetry.space_group_name_H-M   'P 1'
#
loop_
_entity.id
_entity.type
_entity.pdbx_description
1 polymer ?
#
loop_
_entity_poly.entity_id
_entity_poly.type
_entity_poly.pdbx_seq_one_letter_code
_entity_poly.pdbx_strand_id
1 'polypeptide(L)'
;RVRGMKLKNARLIAFGATCKVGVRPEDDGNVRSILAASTSAVAIFGKSWDYQVTGILRTKLDENLRMIGDTLRYLKQQGKEVVYDAEHFFDGWKANPDYALATLKAAAEASADSLCLCDTNGGTFPNDIFAITQKVAAQFKTPIGIHCHNDCEMAVANSVMAVQAGATQVQGTINGIGERCGNANLCSIIPDLQLKLGFACIPPQNMATLTTVARAVSDIANMPHNEKAAYVGADAFAHKGGMHVDAVVKNPVSYEHIDPDLVGNSRRMLMSEVAGRSALLARI
;
A
#
# COMPACT_ATOMS: atom_id res chain seq x y z
N ARG A 1 23.59 -5.37 0.08
CA ARG A 1 23.81 -4.00 0.62
C ARG A 1 22.78 -3.67 1.70
N VAL A 2 21.47 -3.77 1.42
CA VAL A 2 20.38 -3.47 2.37
C VAL A 2 20.44 -4.38 3.62
N ARG A 3 20.76 -5.66 3.47
CA ARG A 3 20.87 -6.64 4.56
C ARG A 3 21.84 -6.22 5.68
N GLY A 4 22.87 -5.42 5.36
CA GLY A 4 23.82 -4.90 6.34
C GLY A 4 23.38 -3.65 7.08
N MET A 5 22.21 -3.10 6.78
CA MET A 5 21.70 -1.90 7.44
C MET A 5 21.09 -2.25 8.80
N LYS A 6 21.42 -1.48 9.83
CA LYS A 6 20.76 -1.60 11.14
C LYS A 6 19.46 -0.81 11.12
N LEU A 7 18.35 -1.49 10.81
CA LEU A 7 17.01 -0.90 10.87
C LEU A 7 16.54 -0.88 12.34
N LYS A 8 16.01 0.26 12.80
CA LYS A 8 15.54 0.40 14.19
C LYS A 8 14.10 -0.09 14.36
N ASN A 9 13.21 0.30 13.46
CA ASN A 9 11.76 0.05 13.55
C ASN A 9 11.21 -0.75 12.37
N ALA A 10 11.87 -0.69 11.19
CA ALA A 10 11.46 -1.43 10.01
C ALA A 10 12.09 -2.84 9.98
N ARG A 11 11.39 -3.79 9.40
CA ARG A 11 11.89 -5.12 9.08
C ARG A 11 12.09 -5.26 7.57
N LEU A 12 13.16 -5.92 7.20
CA LEU A 12 13.40 -6.28 5.80
C LEU A 12 12.64 -7.59 5.51
N ILE A 13 11.83 -7.57 4.46
CA ILE A 13 11.04 -8.71 3.99
C ILE A 13 11.54 -9.10 2.60
N ALA A 14 11.86 -10.39 2.39
CA ALA A 14 12.13 -10.89 1.05
C ALA A 14 10.80 -11.18 0.34
N PHE A 15 10.75 -10.88 -0.97
CA PHE A 15 9.55 -11.03 -1.79
C PHE A 15 9.77 -12.00 -2.93
N GLY A 16 8.76 -12.83 -3.23
CA GLY A 16 8.80 -13.72 -4.38
C GLY A 16 7.52 -14.51 -4.57
N ALA A 17 7.51 -15.37 -5.60
CA ALA A 17 6.37 -16.22 -5.96
C ALA A 17 6.34 -17.53 -5.16
N THR A 18 5.18 -18.22 -5.18
CA THR A 18 5.07 -19.62 -4.86
C THR A 18 6.03 -20.47 -5.71
N CYS A 19 6.28 -21.72 -5.31
CA CYS A 19 7.04 -22.68 -6.13
C CYS A 19 6.39 -22.86 -7.52
N LYS A 20 7.17 -23.33 -8.49
CA LYS A 20 6.70 -23.60 -9.85
C LYS A 20 5.78 -24.82 -9.90
N VAL A 21 4.98 -24.87 -10.96
CA VAL A 21 4.11 -26.02 -11.28
C VAL A 21 4.92 -27.34 -11.28
N GLY A 22 4.45 -28.35 -10.56
CA GLY A 22 5.07 -29.65 -10.45
C GLY A 22 6.39 -29.70 -9.67
N VAL A 23 6.83 -28.59 -9.07
CA VAL A 23 8.07 -28.51 -8.29
C VAL A 23 7.75 -28.44 -6.81
N ARG A 24 8.53 -29.15 -5.97
CA ARG A 24 8.44 -29.00 -4.52
C ARG A 24 9.13 -27.72 -4.06
N PRO A 25 8.67 -27.06 -2.98
CA PRO A 25 9.26 -25.80 -2.52
C PRO A 25 10.77 -25.89 -2.23
N GLU A 26 11.24 -26.98 -1.65
CA GLU A 26 12.65 -27.21 -1.32
C GLU A 26 13.54 -27.31 -2.57
N ASP A 27 12.98 -27.73 -3.70
CA ASP A 27 13.69 -27.88 -4.97
C ASP A 27 13.57 -26.64 -5.86
N ASP A 28 12.70 -25.69 -5.50
CA ASP A 28 12.44 -24.49 -6.29
C ASP A 28 13.53 -23.43 -6.11
N GLY A 29 14.09 -22.94 -7.21
CA GLY A 29 15.17 -21.95 -7.21
C GLY A 29 14.75 -20.57 -6.65
N ASN A 30 13.49 -20.14 -6.87
CA ASN A 30 12.98 -18.91 -6.32
C ASN A 30 12.82 -19.01 -4.80
N VAL A 31 12.23 -20.09 -4.30
CA VAL A 31 12.07 -20.33 -2.86
C VAL A 31 13.43 -20.40 -2.16
N ARG A 32 14.43 -21.08 -2.77
CA ARG A 32 15.80 -21.08 -2.25
C ARG A 32 16.42 -19.69 -2.21
N SER A 33 16.19 -18.87 -3.24
CA SER A 33 16.68 -17.47 -3.27
C SER A 33 16.07 -16.61 -2.18
N ILE A 34 14.77 -16.78 -1.91
CA ILE A 34 14.05 -16.11 -0.83
C ILE A 34 14.67 -16.48 0.53
N LEU A 35 14.92 -17.77 0.77
CA LEU A 35 15.58 -18.23 2.00
C LEU A 35 17.02 -17.70 2.12
N ALA A 36 17.77 -17.66 1.02
CA ALA A 36 19.14 -17.14 0.98
C ALA A 36 19.22 -15.63 1.32
N ALA A 37 18.13 -14.88 1.13
CA ALA A 37 18.04 -13.49 1.58
C ALA A 37 18.17 -13.35 3.11
N SER A 38 17.93 -14.42 3.86
CA SER A 38 18.10 -14.52 5.33
C SER A 38 17.31 -13.46 6.09
N THR A 39 16.14 -13.07 5.60
CA THR A 39 15.19 -12.19 6.31
C THR A 39 14.37 -13.00 7.32
N SER A 40 13.88 -12.36 8.37
CA SER A 40 12.98 -13.00 9.35
C SER A 40 11.57 -13.21 8.80
N ALA A 41 11.15 -12.36 7.87
CA ALA A 41 9.86 -12.41 7.23
C ALA A 41 9.99 -12.47 5.70
N VAL A 42 8.97 -13.04 5.06
CA VAL A 42 8.87 -13.17 3.61
C VAL A 42 7.45 -12.82 3.16
N ALA A 43 7.31 -12.23 1.97
CA ALA A 43 6.03 -12.04 1.31
C ALA A 43 6.01 -12.88 0.03
N ILE A 44 4.98 -13.71 -0.09
CA ILE A 44 4.86 -14.70 -1.18
C ILE A 44 3.57 -14.42 -1.94
N PHE A 45 3.69 -14.09 -3.22
CA PHE A 45 2.51 -13.98 -4.06
C PHE A 45 2.13 -15.30 -4.73
N GLY A 46 0.84 -15.54 -4.82
CA GLY A 46 0.24 -16.65 -5.56
C GLY A 46 -1.02 -16.20 -6.29
N LYS A 47 -1.38 -16.91 -7.36
CA LYS A 47 -2.52 -16.55 -8.20
C LYS A 47 -3.84 -16.83 -7.49
N SER A 48 -4.72 -15.82 -7.42
CA SER A 48 -6.05 -15.94 -6.81
C SER A 48 -7.20 -15.73 -7.80
N TRP A 49 -6.88 -15.67 -9.09
CA TRP A 49 -7.84 -15.64 -10.19
C TRP A 49 -7.69 -16.89 -11.05
N ASP A 50 -8.76 -17.66 -11.24
CA ASP A 50 -8.78 -18.91 -11.99
C ASP A 50 -8.28 -18.76 -13.44
N TYR A 51 -8.60 -17.63 -14.09
CA TYR A 51 -8.05 -17.30 -15.41
C TYR A 51 -6.51 -17.22 -15.39
N GLN A 52 -5.92 -16.61 -14.37
CA GLN A 52 -4.45 -16.55 -14.25
C GLN A 52 -3.83 -17.94 -14.08
N VAL A 53 -4.53 -18.86 -13.42
CA VAL A 53 -4.06 -20.24 -13.23
C VAL A 53 -4.17 -21.05 -14.52
N THR A 54 -5.34 -21.05 -15.14
CA THR A 54 -5.61 -21.88 -16.31
C THR A 54 -5.03 -21.31 -17.60
N GLY A 55 -5.13 -19.99 -17.79
CA GLY A 55 -4.70 -19.31 -19.01
C GLY A 55 -3.22 -18.92 -19.02
N ILE A 56 -2.68 -18.46 -17.89
CA ILE A 56 -1.30 -17.94 -17.82
C ILE A 56 -0.33 -18.98 -17.28
N LEU A 57 -0.60 -19.55 -16.09
CA LEU A 57 0.23 -20.65 -15.56
C LEU A 57 0.03 -21.95 -16.32
N ARG A 58 -1.09 -22.10 -17.03
CA ARG A 58 -1.48 -23.29 -17.81
C ARG A 58 -1.47 -24.55 -16.96
N THR A 59 -2.04 -24.46 -15.78
CA THR A 59 -2.15 -25.58 -14.84
C THR A 59 -3.54 -25.72 -14.28
N LYS A 60 -3.76 -26.74 -13.42
CA LYS A 60 -5.04 -26.98 -12.76
C LYS A 60 -5.19 -26.10 -11.52
N LEU A 61 -6.43 -25.81 -11.13
CA LEU A 61 -6.75 -25.02 -9.95
C LEU A 61 -6.21 -25.68 -8.68
N ASP A 62 -6.36 -27.00 -8.53
CA ASP A 62 -5.87 -27.76 -7.37
C ASP A 62 -4.33 -27.70 -7.26
N GLU A 63 -3.62 -27.71 -8.39
CA GLU A 63 -2.16 -27.58 -8.39
C GLU A 63 -1.74 -26.19 -7.88
N ASN A 64 -2.45 -25.13 -8.24
CA ASN A 64 -2.14 -23.81 -7.70
C ASN A 64 -2.41 -23.74 -6.19
N LEU A 65 -3.49 -24.35 -5.69
CA LEU A 65 -3.77 -24.44 -4.25
C LEU A 65 -2.66 -25.21 -3.53
N ARG A 66 -2.17 -26.32 -4.13
CA ARG A 66 -1.01 -27.07 -3.62
C ARG A 66 0.24 -26.20 -3.56
N MET A 67 0.56 -25.50 -4.66
CA MET A 67 1.72 -24.59 -4.73
C MET A 67 1.68 -23.53 -3.61
N ILE A 68 0.52 -22.92 -3.36
CA ILE A 68 0.32 -21.96 -2.27
C ILE A 68 0.58 -22.65 -0.93
N GLY A 69 -0.18 -23.69 -0.62
CA GLY A 69 -0.11 -24.37 0.67
C GLY A 69 1.28 -24.94 0.98
N ASP A 70 1.89 -25.62 0.02
CA ASP A 70 3.20 -26.24 0.23
C ASP A 70 4.32 -25.20 0.39
N THR A 71 4.32 -24.13 -0.43
CA THR A 71 5.34 -23.08 -0.32
C THR A 71 5.27 -22.38 1.04
N LEU A 72 4.08 -21.99 1.48
CA LEU A 72 3.93 -21.28 2.75
C LEU A 72 4.29 -22.21 3.93
N ARG A 73 3.80 -23.45 3.92
CA ARG A 73 4.11 -24.44 4.95
C ARG A 73 5.62 -24.69 5.07
N TYR A 74 6.31 -24.83 3.93
CA TYR A 74 7.75 -25.00 3.90
C TYR A 74 8.48 -23.80 4.49
N LEU A 75 8.10 -22.57 4.12
CA LEU A 75 8.71 -21.35 4.67
C LEU A 75 8.44 -21.17 6.17
N LYS A 76 7.25 -21.55 6.64
CA LYS A 76 6.92 -21.60 8.07
C LYS A 76 7.82 -22.60 8.83
N GLN A 77 8.08 -23.78 8.25
CA GLN A 77 9.00 -24.79 8.81
C GLN A 77 10.44 -24.26 8.88
N GLN A 78 10.84 -23.34 7.99
CA GLN A 78 12.11 -22.64 8.03
C GLN A 78 12.12 -21.45 9.01
N GLY A 79 11.11 -21.33 9.87
CA GLY A 79 10.99 -20.28 10.90
C GLY A 79 10.70 -18.88 10.38
N LYS A 80 10.14 -18.75 9.17
CA LYS A 80 9.78 -17.45 8.60
C LYS A 80 8.40 -16.99 9.06
N GLU A 81 8.25 -15.69 9.29
CA GLU A 81 6.95 -15.03 9.23
C GLU A 81 6.56 -14.89 7.75
N VAL A 82 5.35 -15.28 7.39
CA VAL A 82 4.93 -15.39 6.00
C VAL A 82 3.68 -14.54 5.74
N VAL A 83 3.82 -13.54 4.89
CA VAL A 83 2.70 -12.78 4.30
C VAL A 83 2.34 -13.46 2.98
N TYR A 84 1.08 -13.79 2.79
CA TYR A 84 0.57 -14.27 1.51
C TYR A 84 -0.11 -13.13 0.76
N ASP A 85 0.44 -12.79 -0.41
CA ASP A 85 -0.14 -11.81 -1.33
C ASP A 85 -1.01 -12.54 -2.35
N ALA A 86 -2.33 -12.42 -2.21
CA ALA A 86 -3.32 -13.03 -3.09
C ALA A 86 -3.44 -12.21 -4.39
N GLU A 87 -2.52 -12.48 -5.33
CA GLU A 87 -2.41 -11.72 -6.58
C GLU A 87 -3.67 -11.86 -7.44
N HIS A 88 -4.19 -10.72 -7.97
CA HIS A 88 -5.47 -10.62 -8.69
C HIS A 88 -6.69 -11.05 -7.87
N PHE A 89 -6.66 -10.86 -6.55
CA PHE A 89 -7.75 -11.32 -5.69
C PHE A 89 -9.11 -10.73 -6.06
N PHE A 90 -9.17 -9.42 -6.30
CA PHE A 90 -10.43 -8.77 -6.63
C PHE A 90 -10.97 -9.14 -8.01
N ASP A 91 -10.10 -9.36 -9.00
CA ASP A 91 -10.50 -9.92 -10.30
C ASP A 91 -11.02 -11.35 -10.15
N GLY A 92 -10.30 -12.16 -9.38
CA GLY A 92 -10.70 -13.53 -9.05
C GLY A 92 -12.02 -13.58 -8.31
N TRP A 93 -12.22 -12.71 -7.33
CA TRP A 93 -13.49 -12.61 -6.59
C TRP A 93 -14.68 -12.29 -7.52
N LYS A 94 -14.52 -11.35 -8.43
CA LYS A 94 -15.57 -10.98 -9.39
C LYS A 94 -15.91 -12.12 -10.35
N ALA A 95 -14.91 -12.90 -10.77
CA ALA A 95 -15.06 -14.00 -11.71
C ALA A 95 -15.52 -15.31 -11.05
N ASN A 96 -14.88 -15.68 -9.94
CA ASN A 96 -15.06 -16.94 -9.23
C ASN A 96 -14.73 -16.77 -7.73
N PRO A 97 -15.67 -16.24 -6.93
CA PRO A 97 -15.43 -15.94 -5.51
C PRO A 97 -15.05 -17.18 -4.69
N ASP A 98 -15.60 -18.35 -5.02
CA ASP A 98 -15.29 -19.58 -4.30
C ASP A 98 -13.83 -19.99 -4.48
N TYR A 99 -13.30 -19.84 -5.69
CA TYR A 99 -11.90 -20.13 -5.94
C TYR A 99 -10.97 -19.08 -5.30
N ALA A 100 -11.30 -17.80 -5.41
CA ALA A 100 -10.54 -16.75 -4.73
C ALA A 100 -10.45 -17.00 -3.22
N LEU A 101 -11.55 -17.39 -2.58
CA LEU A 101 -11.56 -17.79 -1.16
C LEU A 101 -10.75 -19.07 -0.91
N ALA A 102 -10.79 -20.04 -1.81
CA ALA A 102 -10.00 -21.27 -1.68
C ALA A 102 -8.51 -21.00 -1.62
N THR A 103 -8.01 -19.98 -2.36
CA THR A 103 -6.58 -19.59 -2.30
C THR A 103 -6.20 -18.99 -0.94
N LEU A 104 -7.07 -18.15 -0.35
CA LEU A 104 -6.86 -17.62 1.00
C LEU A 104 -6.92 -18.74 2.05
N LYS A 105 -7.85 -19.70 1.89
CA LYS A 105 -7.97 -20.85 2.77
C LYS A 105 -6.72 -21.71 2.74
N ALA A 106 -6.19 -22.02 1.56
CA ALA A 106 -4.95 -22.78 1.42
C ALA A 106 -3.77 -22.08 2.11
N ALA A 107 -3.68 -20.74 2.03
CA ALA A 107 -2.68 -19.96 2.70
C ALA A 107 -2.87 -19.94 4.25
N ALA A 108 -4.10 -19.77 4.71
CA ALA A 108 -4.42 -19.76 6.14
C ALA A 108 -4.15 -21.13 6.80
N GLU A 109 -4.54 -22.23 6.14
CA GLU A 109 -4.27 -23.60 6.58
C GLU A 109 -2.77 -23.95 6.59
N ALA A 110 -1.97 -23.27 5.75
CA ALA A 110 -0.52 -23.33 5.78
C ALA A 110 0.11 -22.39 6.82
N SER A 111 -0.70 -21.77 7.68
CA SER A 111 -0.28 -20.88 8.77
C SER A 111 0.38 -19.58 8.29
N ALA A 112 -0.10 -18.99 7.21
CA ALA A 112 0.25 -17.62 6.84
C ALA A 112 -0.05 -16.66 8.00
N ASP A 113 0.86 -15.72 8.27
CA ASP A 113 0.72 -14.73 9.34
C ASP A 113 -0.16 -13.53 8.91
N SER A 114 -0.31 -13.30 7.61
CA SER A 114 -1.20 -12.29 7.03
C SER A 114 -1.65 -12.71 5.63
N LEU A 115 -2.88 -12.33 5.26
CA LEU A 115 -3.47 -12.55 3.93
C LEU A 115 -3.72 -11.18 3.27
N CYS A 116 -2.90 -10.82 2.31
CA CYS A 116 -3.00 -9.53 1.61
C CYS A 116 -3.85 -9.69 0.34
N LEU A 117 -4.94 -8.95 0.26
CA LEU A 117 -5.82 -8.91 -0.90
C LEU A 117 -5.26 -7.92 -1.92
N CYS A 118 -4.94 -8.38 -3.15
CA CYS A 118 -4.31 -7.53 -4.16
C CYS A 118 -5.31 -7.10 -5.24
N ASP A 119 -5.48 -5.79 -5.42
CA ASP A 119 -6.09 -5.18 -6.60
C ASP A 119 -4.99 -4.95 -7.64
N THR A 120 -4.55 -6.06 -8.24
CA THR A 120 -3.37 -6.10 -9.12
C THR A 120 -3.58 -5.33 -10.41
N ASN A 121 -4.80 -5.33 -10.96
CA ASN A 121 -5.15 -4.53 -12.13
C ASN A 121 -5.48 -3.07 -11.80
N GLY A 122 -5.66 -2.73 -10.51
CA GLY A 122 -6.00 -1.37 -10.09
C GLY A 122 -7.37 -0.89 -10.60
N GLY A 123 -8.27 -1.83 -10.90
CA GLY A 123 -9.57 -1.59 -11.54
C GLY A 123 -10.77 -1.75 -10.60
N THR A 124 -10.56 -1.96 -9.31
CA THR A 124 -11.66 -2.13 -8.36
C THR A 124 -12.00 -0.81 -7.70
N PHE A 125 -13.29 -0.56 -7.50
CA PHE A 125 -13.77 0.69 -6.90
C PHE A 125 -13.92 0.57 -5.36
N PRO A 126 -13.88 1.70 -4.63
CA PRO A 126 -13.83 1.70 -3.17
C PRO A 126 -14.97 0.94 -2.47
N ASN A 127 -16.18 1.01 -2.99
CA ASN A 127 -17.33 0.29 -2.41
C ASN A 127 -17.18 -1.23 -2.52
N ASP A 128 -16.65 -1.72 -3.65
CA ASP A 128 -16.38 -3.15 -3.84
C ASP A 128 -15.23 -3.60 -2.94
N ILE A 129 -14.16 -2.79 -2.87
CA ILE A 129 -13.04 -3.06 -1.94
C ILE A 129 -13.56 -3.21 -0.51
N PHE A 130 -14.37 -2.26 -0.04
CA PHE A 130 -14.96 -2.32 1.30
C PHE A 130 -15.78 -3.59 1.50
N ALA A 131 -16.77 -3.83 0.62
CA ALA A 131 -17.71 -4.94 0.77
C ALA A 131 -17.01 -6.31 0.70
N ILE A 132 -16.04 -6.47 -0.21
CA ILE A 132 -15.28 -7.72 -0.36
C ILE A 132 -14.34 -7.92 0.84
N THR A 133 -13.58 -6.89 1.23
CA THR A 133 -12.65 -6.97 2.37
C THR A 133 -13.39 -7.29 3.66
N GLN A 134 -14.55 -6.67 3.91
CA GLN A 134 -15.38 -6.94 5.09
C GLN A 134 -15.83 -8.40 5.14
N LYS A 135 -16.30 -8.95 3.99
CA LYS A 135 -16.72 -10.36 3.90
C LYS A 135 -15.55 -11.31 4.17
N VAL A 136 -14.36 -11.00 3.66
CA VAL A 136 -13.16 -11.81 3.89
C VAL A 136 -12.71 -11.72 5.35
N ALA A 137 -12.63 -10.51 5.92
CA ALA A 137 -12.23 -10.30 7.31
C ALA A 137 -13.14 -11.02 8.31
N ALA A 138 -14.46 -11.17 7.99
CA ALA A 138 -15.39 -11.92 8.81
C ALA A 138 -15.18 -13.45 8.77
N GLN A 139 -14.49 -13.98 7.74
CA GLN A 139 -14.29 -15.42 7.55
C GLN A 139 -12.96 -15.93 8.07
N PHE A 140 -11.93 -15.08 8.15
CA PHE A 140 -10.58 -15.48 8.53
C PHE A 140 -10.16 -14.84 9.85
N LYS A 141 -9.54 -15.66 10.71
CA LYS A 141 -8.88 -15.16 11.94
C LYS A 141 -7.50 -14.55 11.65
N THR A 142 -6.89 -14.97 10.53
CA THR A 142 -5.62 -14.44 10.06
C THR A 142 -5.79 -12.97 9.69
N PRO A 143 -4.90 -12.07 10.11
CA PRO A 143 -4.94 -10.65 9.75
C PRO A 143 -5.04 -10.43 8.24
N ILE A 144 -5.87 -9.48 7.83
CA ILE A 144 -6.08 -9.13 6.43
C ILE A 144 -5.24 -7.90 6.08
N GLY A 145 -4.56 -7.97 4.95
CA GLY A 145 -3.85 -6.86 4.31
C GLY A 145 -4.53 -6.41 3.02
N ILE A 146 -4.10 -5.27 2.51
CA ILE A 146 -4.52 -4.70 1.22
C ILE A 146 -3.33 -4.20 0.42
N HIS A 147 -3.33 -4.49 -0.89
CA HIS A 147 -2.38 -3.98 -1.86
C HIS A 147 -3.13 -3.50 -3.09
N CYS A 148 -3.05 -2.20 -3.41
CA CYS A 148 -3.77 -1.63 -4.54
C CYS A 148 -2.82 -0.96 -5.52
N HIS A 149 -2.99 -1.26 -6.83
CA HIS A 149 -2.44 -0.46 -7.91
C HIS A 149 -3.35 0.73 -8.24
N ASN A 150 -2.79 1.75 -8.90
CA ASN A 150 -3.40 3.07 -9.04
C ASN A 150 -3.94 3.36 -10.46
N ASP A 151 -4.27 2.32 -11.22
CA ASP A 151 -4.64 2.46 -12.64
C ASP A 151 -5.93 3.27 -12.87
N CYS A 152 -6.85 3.25 -11.91
CA CYS A 152 -8.05 4.08 -11.91
C CYS A 152 -7.97 5.28 -10.94
N GLU A 153 -6.77 5.63 -10.45
CA GLU A 153 -6.55 6.67 -9.43
C GLU A 153 -7.27 6.42 -8.10
N MET A 154 -7.64 5.16 -7.80
CA MET A 154 -8.40 4.78 -6.61
C MET A 154 -7.55 4.12 -5.51
N ALA A 155 -6.26 3.90 -5.72
CA ALA A 155 -5.45 3.08 -4.80
C ALA A 155 -5.42 3.61 -3.36
N VAL A 156 -5.37 4.93 -3.15
CA VAL A 156 -5.42 5.54 -1.82
C VAL A 156 -6.80 5.31 -1.19
N ALA A 157 -7.87 5.65 -1.92
CA ALA A 157 -9.25 5.47 -1.45
C ALA A 157 -9.54 3.98 -1.15
N ASN A 158 -9.12 3.09 -2.04
CA ASN A 158 -9.25 1.64 -1.86
C ASN A 158 -8.55 1.15 -0.59
N SER A 159 -7.32 1.60 -0.34
CA SER A 159 -6.56 1.22 0.86
C SER A 159 -7.23 1.71 2.14
N VAL A 160 -7.72 2.94 2.16
CA VAL A 160 -8.45 3.51 3.30
C VAL A 160 -9.75 2.73 3.55
N MET A 161 -10.52 2.44 2.50
CA MET A 161 -11.76 1.66 2.60
C MET A 161 -11.51 0.23 3.09
N ALA A 162 -10.43 -0.40 2.66
CA ALA A 162 -10.07 -1.74 3.16
C ALA A 162 -9.74 -1.72 4.67
N VAL A 163 -9.04 -0.70 5.16
CA VAL A 163 -8.77 -0.55 6.60
C VAL A 163 -10.08 -0.37 7.39
N GLN A 164 -10.99 0.47 6.90
CA GLN A 164 -12.30 0.63 7.51
C GLN A 164 -13.14 -0.66 7.49
N ALA A 165 -12.89 -1.54 6.52
CA ALA A 165 -13.53 -2.85 6.39
C ALA A 165 -12.88 -3.97 7.23
N GLY A 166 -11.77 -3.65 7.95
CA GLY A 166 -11.11 -4.59 8.85
C GLY A 166 -9.71 -5.05 8.42
N ALA A 167 -9.14 -4.50 7.35
CA ALA A 167 -7.74 -4.73 7.03
C ALA A 167 -6.83 -4.06 8.07
N THR A 168 -5.78 -4.75 8.49
CA THR A 168 -4.82 -4.31 9.51
C THR A 168 -3.42 -4.04 8.95
N GLN A 169 -3.21 -4.31 7.66
CA GLN A 169 -1.97 -4.08 6.94
C GLN A 169 -2.27 -3.39 5.61
N VAL A 170 -1.48 -2.38 5.26
CA VAL A 170 -1.51 -1.72 3.94
C VAL A 170 -0.14 -1.85 3.31
N GLN A 171 -0.10 -2.39 2.09
CA GLN A 171 1.08 -2.36 1.23
C GLN A 171 0.96 -1.19 0.26
N GLY A 172 1.98 -0.37 0.19
CA GLY A 172 2.05 0.78 -0.68
C GLY A 172 3.48 1.27 -0.80
N THR A 173 3.68 2.38 -1.48
CA THR A 173 5.00 2.97 -1.67
C THR A 173 5.01 4.46 -1.37
N ILE A 174 6.15 4.98 -0.94
CA ILE A 174 6.33 6.43 -0.84
C ILE A 174 6.19 7.03 -2.25
N ASN A 175 5.41 8.09 -2.37
CA ASN A 175 5.07 8.76 -3.62
C ASN A 175 4.27 7.92 -4.63
N GLY A 176 3.77 6.75 -4.23
CA GLY A 176 3.00 5.88 -5.12
C GLY A 176 3.82 5.23 -6.25
N ILE A 177 5.14 5.22 -6.15
CA ILE A 177 6.03 4.66 -7.19
C ILE A 177 5.72 3.17 -7.36
N GLY A 178 5.55 2.71 -8.60
CA GLY A 178 5.26 1.30 -8.89
C GLY A 178 4.97 1.04 -10.36
N GLU A 179 4.51 -0.17 -10.63
CA GLU A 179 4.18 -0.65 -11.96
C GLU A 179 3.06 0.17 -12.59
N ARG A 180 3.10 0.43 -13.89
CA ARG A 180 2.12 1.20 -14.68
C ARG A 180 1.85 2.58 -14.09
N CYS A 181 0.64 2.80 -13.51
CA CYS A 181 0.24 4.06 -12.86
C CYS A 181 0.68 4.17 -11.39
N GLY A 182 1.40 3.17 -10.89
CA GLY A 182 1.94 3.14 -9.53
C GLY A 182 1.12 2.32 -8.55
N ASN A 183 1.55 2.38 -7.31
CA ASN A 183 0.93 1.74 -6.14
C ASN A 183 0.17 2.76 -5.28
N ALA A 184 -0.49 2.28 -4.27
CA ALA A 184 -1.09 3.11 -3.23
C ALA A 184 -0.03 4.03 -2.57
N ASN A 185 -0.29 5.34 -2.59
CA ASN A 185 0.66 6.34 -2.10
C ASN A 185 0.63 6.44 -0.57
N LEU A 186 1.65 5.94 0.10
CA LEU A 186 1.76 6.01 1.56
C LEU A 186 1.84 7.44 2.10
N CYS A 187 2.32 8.41 1.30
CA CYS A 187 2.33 9.81 1.70
C CYS A 187 0.91 10.41 1.86
N SER A 188 -0.10 9.78 1.26
CA SER A 188 -1.51 10.15 1.47
C SER A 188 -2.20 9.23 2.48
N ILE A 189 -1.97 7.91 2.38
CA ILE A 189 -2.64 6.93 3.23
C ILE A 189 -2.32 7.12 4.71
N ILE A 190 -1.05 7.36 5.05
CA ILE A 190 -0.63 7.51 6.45
C ILE A 190 -1.34 8.68 7.13
N PRO A 191 -1.33 9.93 6.58
CA PRO A 191 -2.05 11.03 7.20
C PRO A 191 -3.59 10.86 7.12
N ASP A 192 -4.14 10.26 6.06
CA ASP A 192 -5.58 9.97 5.97
C ASP A 192 -6.02 9.06 7.12
N LEU A 193 -5.32 7.96 7.33
CA LEU A 193 -5.63 7.03 8.40
C LEU A 193 -5.37 7.62 9.78
N GLN A 194 -4.23 8.28 9.99
CA GLN A 194 -3.84 8.72 11.33
C GLN A 194 -4.46 10.07 11.73
N LEU A 195 -4.42 11.09 10.85
CA LEU A 195 -4.89 12.43 11.19
C LEU A 195 -6.40 12.61 10.98
N LYS A 196 -7.03 11.84 10.07
CA LYS A 196 -8.44 11.97 9.76
C LYS A 196 -9.31 10.89 10.41
N LEU A 197 -8.79 9.67 10.49
CA LEU A 197 -9.58 8.51 10.94
C LEU A 197 -9.14 7.95 12.29
N GLY A 198 -8.03 8.44 12.87
CA GLY A 198 -7.57 8.08 14.21
C GLY A 198 -6.90 6.70 14.32
N PHE A 199 -6.54 6.07 13.19
CA PHE A 199 -5.77 4.82 13.21
C PHE A 199 -4.29 5.11 13.51
N ALA A 200 -3.66 4.36 14.40
CA ALA A 200 -2.23 4.49 14.68
C ALA A 200 -1.42 3.77 13.59
N CYS A 201 -0.79 4.52 12.69
CA CYS A 201 0.04 3.99 11.60
C CYS A 201 1.53 4.07 11.91
N ILE A 202 1.99 5.23 12.37
CA ILE A 202 3.40 5.53 12.68
C ILE A 202 3.48 6.28 14.01
N PRO A 203 4.64 6.31 14.68
CA PRO A 203 4.83 7.17 15.85
C PRO A 203 4.49 8.62 15.52
N PRO A 204 3.65 9.30 16.32
CA PRO A 204 3.13 10.65 16.00
C PRO A 204 4.22 11.67 15.63
N GLN A 205 5.36 11.63 16.31
CA GLN A 205 6.50 12.51 16.06
C GLN A 205 7.15 12.32 14.68
N ASN A 206 6.93 11.16 14.03
CA ASN A 206 7.49 10.86 12.71
C ASN A 206 6.61 11.44 11.59
N MET A 207 5.36 11.83 11.87
CA MET A 207 4.48 12.41 10.86
C MET A 207 5.08 13.68 10.23
N ALA A 208 5.70 14.53 11.02
CA ALA A 208 6.37 15.73 10.56
C ALA A 208 7.60 15.49 9.65
N THR A 209 8.04 14.24 9.48
CA THR A 209 9.11 13.90 8.54
C THR A 209 8.61 13.49 7.15
N LEU A 210 7.29 13.40 6.95
CA LEU A 210 6.69 12.80 5.77
C LEU A 210 7.10 13.53 4.47
N THR A 211 7.04 14.87 4.46
CA THR A 211 7.45 15.68 3.31
C THR A 211 8.94 15.48 2.98
N THR A 212 9.79 15.44 3.99
CA THR A 212 11.25 15.20 3.79
C THR A 212 11.51 13.82 3.22
N VAL A 213 10.80 12.78 3.71
CA VAL A 213 10.90 11.40 3.20
C VAL A 213 10.42 11.33 1.75
N ALA A 214 9.29 11.98 1.41
CA ALA A 214 8.78 12.01 0.05
C ALA A 214 9.80 12.61 -0.95
N ARG A 215 10.43 13.72 -0.59
CA ARG A 215 11.48 14.36 -1.40
C ARG A 215 12.71 13.48 -1.52
N ALA A 216 13.22 12.94 -0.41
CA ALA A 216 14.39 12.08 -0.41
C ALA A 216 14.21 10.83 -1.29
N VAL A 217 13.00 10.23 -1.29
CA VAL A 217 12.70 9.09 -2.16
C VAL A 217 12.66 9.51 -3.64
N SER A 218 12.10 10.66 -3.96
CA SER A 218 12.14 11.21 -5.33
C SER A 218 13.58 11.41 -5.82
N ASP A 219 14.44 12.00 -4.98
CA ASP A 219 15.86 12.24 -5.31
C ASP A 219 16.61 10.91 -5.52
N ILE A 220 16.43 9.92 -4.63
CA ILE A 220 17.06 8.60 -4.75
C ILE A 220 16.59 7.86 -6.01
N ALA A 221 15.30 7.99 -6.34
CA ALA A 221 14.70 7.38 -7.53
C ALA A 221 15.04 8.14 -8.82
N ASN A 222 15.68 9.32 -8.73
CA ASN A 222 15.92 10.24 -9.83
C ASN A 222 14.64 10.59 -10.60
N MET A 223 13.56 10.83 -9.86
CA MET A 223 12.24 11.21 -10.37
C MET A 223 11.88 12.61 -9.86
N PRO A 224 11.29 13.48 -10.69
CA PRO A 224 10.85 14.79 -10.22
C PRO A 224 9.78 14.63 -9.14
N HIS A 225 9.90 15.42 -8.07
CA HIS A 225 8.87 15.47 -7.04
C HIS A 225 7.60 16.12 -7.60
N ASN A 226 6.44 15.53 -7.31
CA ASN A 226 5.16 16.11 -7.71
C ASN A 226 4.79 17.26 -6.76
N GLU A 227 4.94 18.49 -7.23
CA GLU A 227 4.66 19.70 -6.46
C GLU A 227 3.19 19.80 -5.99
N LYS A 228 2.27 19.09 -6.66
CA LYS A 228 0.84 19.04 -6.31
C LYS A 228 0.43 17.77 -5.56
N ALA A 229 1.40 16.95 -5.14
CA ALA A 229 1.08 15.78 -4.34
C ALA A 229 0.38 16.17 -3.04
N ALA A 230 -0.71 15.47 -2.72
CA ALA A 230 -1.44 15.71 -1.47
C ALA A 230 -0.48 15.58 -0.27
N TYR A 231 -0.65 16.45 0.72
CA TYR A 231 0.16 16.57 1.96
C TYR A 231 1.62 17.01 1.76
N VAL A 232 2.35 16.45 0.79
CA VAL A 232 3.83 16.57 0.71
C VAL A 232 4.32 17.44 -0.43
N GLY A 233 3.47 17.80 -1.39
CA GLY A 233 3.82 18.69 -2.49
C GLY A 233 3.99 20.12 -2.01
N ALA A 234 4.85 20.91 -2.67
CA ALA A 234 5.08 22.30 -2.32
C ALA A 234 3.83 23.18 -2.52
N ASP A 235 2.94 22.76 -3.41
CA ASP A 235 1.68 23.47 -3.68
C ASP A 235 0.51 22.98 -2.82
N ALA A 236 0.69 21.92 -2.01
CA ALA A 236 -0.40 21.33 -1.22
C ALA A 236 -1.05 22.33 -0.24
N PHE A 237 -0.26 23.31 0.24
CA PHE A 237 -0.71 24.38 1.14
C PHE A 237 -0.34 25.76 0.58
N ALA A 238 -0.42 25.90 -0.76
CA ALA A 238 -0.13 27.16 -1.43
C ALA A 238 -1.42 27.90 -1.79
N HIS A 239 -1.53 29.15 -1.35
CA HIS A 239 -2.69 30.01 -1.56
C HIS A 239 -2.35 31.16 -2.50
N LYS A 240 -3.12 31.35 -3.58
CA LYS A 240 -2.90 32.35 -4.61
C LYS A 240 -4.00 33.42 -4.68
N GLY A 241 -5.26 33.00 -4.51
CA GLY A 241 -6.42 33.92 -4.62
C GLY A 241 -6.52 34.85 -3.44
N GLY A 242 -6.80 36.17 -3.70
CA GLY A 242 -6.84 37.19 -2.65
C GLY A 242 -7.82 36.88 -1.52
N MET A 243 -9.02 36.36 -1.81
CA MET A 243 -9.99 35.95 -0.79
C MET A 243 -9.51 34.75 0.03
N HIS A 244 -8.83 33.78 -0.61
CA HIS A 244 -8.26 32.61 0.07
C HIS A 244 -7.16 33.06 1.03
N VAL A 245 -6.24 33.91 0.57
CA VAL A 245 -5.14 34.44 1.40
C VAL A 245 -5.69 35.22 2.60
N ASP A 246 -6.68 36.09 2.39
CA ASP A 246 -7.32 36.86 3.48
C ASP A 246 -7.98 35.94 4.52
N ALA A 247 -8.69 34.92 4.06
CA ALA A 247 -9.36 33.97 4.95
C ALA A 247 -8.34 33.10 5.72
N VAL A 248 -7.29 32.60 5.08
CA VAL A 248 -6.23 31.80 5.73
C VAL A 248 -5.46 32.62 6.77
N VAL A 249 -5.17 33.88 6.47
CA VAL A 249 -4.50 34.80 7.44
C VAL A 249 -5.37 35.00 8.67
N LYS A 250 -6.69 35.09 8.50
CA LYS A 250 -7.65 35.24 9.64
C LYS A 250 -7.83 33.93 10.39
N ASN A 251 -8.01 32.82 9.65
CA ASN A 251 -8.19 31.51 10.24
C ASN A 251 -7.77 30.42 9.21
N PRO A 252 -6.64 29.74 9.37
CA PRO A 252 -6.15 28.73 8.44
C PRO A 252 -7.16 27.60 8.14
N VAL A 253 -7.95 27.17 9.12
CA VAL A 253 -8.95 26.09 8.99
C VAL A 253 -9.98 26.38 7.88
N SER A 254 -10.13 27.65 7.47
CA SER A 254 -11.07 28.04 6.40
C SER A 254 -10.73 27.45 5.04
N TYR A 255 -9.44 27.15 4.77
CA TYR A 255 -8.95 26.58 3.50
C TYR A 255 -7.88 25.50 3.65
N GLU A 256 -7.51 25.14 4.86
CA GLU A 256 -6.55 24.09 5.14
C GLU A 256 -7.21 22.99 5.97
N HIS A 257 -7.18 21.77 5.45
CA HIS A 257 -7.82 20.62 6.09
C HIS A 257 -7.01 20.04 7.25
N ILE A 258 -5.73 20.41 7.36
CA ILE A 258 -4.81 20.17 8.48
C ILE A 258 -3.81 21.31 8.57
N ASP A 259 -3.11 21.41 9.71
CA ASP A 259 -1.90 22.24 9.80
C ASP A 259 -0.76 21.58 8.99
N PRO A 260 -0.14 22.30 8.02
CA PRO A 260 0.95 21.76 7.20
C PRO A 260 2.15 21.28 8.01
N ASP A 261 2.44 21.86 9.16
CA ASP A 261 3.57 21.47 10.02
C ASP A 261 3.44 20.03 10.53
N LEU A 262 2.20 19.51 10.64
CA LEU A 262 1.95 18.12 11.04
C LEU A 262 2.60 17.10 10.10
N VAL A 263 2.73 17.43 8.82
CA VAL A 263 3.33 16.57 7.79
C VAL A 263 4.71 17.08 7.33
N GLY A 264 5.28 18.07 8.02
CA GLY A 264 6.57 18.69 7.71
C GLY A 264 6.55 19.50 6.42
N ASN A 265 5.38 20.00 6.03
CA ASN A 265 5.19 20.96 4.93
C ASN A 265 5.05 22.37 5.49
N SER A 266 4.86 23.36 4.64
CA SER A 266 4.68 24.75 5.06
C SER A 266 3.63 25.45 4.22
N ARG A 267 2.95 26.42 4.83
CA ARG A 267 2.02 27.32 4.15
C ARG A 267 2.80 28.28 3.24
N ARG A 268 2.28 28.48 2.03
CA ARG A 268 2.87 29.39 1.05
C ARG A 268 1.85 30.37 0.53
N MET A 269 2.16 31.67 0.59
CA MET A 269 1.37 32.73 -0.03
C MET A 269 2.03 33.07 -1.36
N LEU A 270 1.33 32.78 -2.46
CA LEU A 270 1.82 33.03 -3.81
C LEU A 270 1.37 34.40 -4.30
N MET A 271 2.29 35.18 -4.83
CA MET A 271 1.99 36.44 -5.51
C MET A 271 1.51 36.18 -6.92
N SER A 272 0.48 36.85 -7.36
CA SER A 272 -0.03 36.79 -8.72
C SER A 272 -0.63 38.13 -9.11
N GLU A 273 -0.94 38.32 -10.39
CA GLU A 273 -1.62 39.51 -10.91
C GLU A 273 -2.99 39.76 -10.27
N VAL A 274 -3.59 38.73 -9.69
CA VAL A 274 -4.84 38.82 -8.93
C VAL A 274 -4.63 38.90 -7.42
N ALA A 275 -3.41 39.18 -6.96
CA ALA A 275 -3.12 39.32 -5.54
C ALA A 275 -3.77 40.58 -4.97
N GLY A 276 -4.61 40.43 -3.94
CA GLY A 276 -5.24 41.53 -3.24
C GLY A 276 -4.31 42.15 -2.18
N ARG A 277 -4.78 43.25 -1.53
CA ARG A 277 -4.06 43.97 -0.45
C ARG A 277 -3.59 43.02 0.67
N SER A 278 -4.41 42.06 1.05
CA SER A 278 -4.09 41.07 2.12
C SER A 278 -2.89 40.20 1.79
N ALA A 279 -2.70 39.83 0.50
CA ALA A 279 -1.56 39.04 0.07
C ALA A 279 -0.24 39.84 0.13
N LEU A 280 -0.31 41.15 -0.13
CA LEU A 280 0.82 42.07 0.00
C LEU A 280 1.23 42.25 1.47
N LEU A 281 0.25 42.46 2.36
CA LEU A 281 0.48 42.65 3.79
C LEU A 281 0.97 41.39 4.51
N ALA A 282 0.60 40.20 4.04
CA ALA A 282 1.05 38.95 4.62
C ALA A 282 2.54 38.60 4.33
N ARG A 283 3.21 39.42 3.48
CA ARG A 283 4.61 39.20 3.07
C ARG A 283 5.58 40.24 3.63
N ILE A 284 5.08 41.29 4.25
CA ILE A 284 5.85 42.30 4.96
C ILE A 284 5.94 41.95 6.44
#